data_c601761e22fd7ac5abdc59a1c67c8120
#
_entry.id   c601761e22fd7ac5abdc59a1c67c8120
#
_cell.length_a   1.000
_cell.length_b   1.000
_cell.length_c   1.000
_cell.angle_alpha   90.00
_cell.angle_beta   90.00
_cell.angle_gamma   90.00
#
_symmetry.space_group_name_H-M   'P 1'
#
loop_
_entity.id
_entity.type
_entity.pdbx_description
1 polymer ?
#
loop_
_entity_poly.entity_id
_entity_poly.type
_entity_poly.pdbx_seq_one_letter_code
_entity_poly.pdbx_strand_id
1 'polypeptide(L)'
;MNEMINPWKTLSEKSIYDNPWISLTEYQVINPGGGKGIYGKVHFKNLAIGIIVLDEQNNTWLVGQYRYAPDHFTWEIPEGGGSLHVDPLISAKRELLEETGITAANWTEIQRMHLSNSVSDELAIIYLARDLSFGEANPEESEQLTLRKLPFTEAFNLVINGEITDSLSVAAFLKVKVLNIVP
;
A
#
# COMPACT_ATOMS: atom_id res chain seq x y z
N MET A 1 -15.01 3.41 27.68
CA MET A 1 -15.45 2.59 26.53
C MET A 1 -15.33 1.15 26.97
N ASN A 2 -16.41 0.36 26.88
CA ASN A 2 -16.31 -1.08 27.17
C ASN A 2 -15.39 -1.71 26.11
N GLU A 3 -14.38 -2.43 26.57
CA GLU A 3 -13.49 -3.20 25.69
C GLU A 3 -14.34 -4.22 24.92
N MET A 4 -14.39 -4.13 23.59
CA MET A 4 -15.12 -5.08 22.78
C MET A 4 -14.35 -6.40 22.76
N ILE A 5 -14.92 -7.42 23.35
CA ILE A 5 -14.35 -8.76 23.40
C ILE A 5 -14.48 -9.41 22.02
N ASN A 6 -13.40 -10.01 21.51
CA ASN A 6 -13.46 -10.77 20.26
C ASN A 6 -14.45 -11.95 20.38
N PRO A 7 -15.52 -11.98 19.58
CA PRO A 7 -16.53 -13.05 19.65
C PRO A 7 -16.11 -14.34 18.95
N TRP A 8 -15.03 -14.33 18.16
CA TRP A 8 -14.50 -15.52 17.49
C TRP A 8 -13.72 -16.40 18.46
N LYS A 9 -13.83 -17.74 18.32
CA LYS A 9 -13.01 -18.69 19.06
C LYS A 9 -12.26 -19.58 18.09
N THR A 10 -10.93 -19.57 18.14
CA THR A 10 -10.09 -20.52 17.41
C THR A 10 -10.08 -21.85 18.15
N LEU A 11 -10.35 -22.94 17.43
CA LEU A 11 -10.33 -24.31 17.95
C LEU A 11 -9.01 -25.01 17.60
N SER A 12 -8.54 -24.84 16.37
CA SER A 12 -7.27 -25.35 15.89
C SER A 12 -6.83 -24.57 14.65
N GLU A 13 -5.57 -24.72 14.29
CA GLU A 13 -4.99 -24.08 13.10
C GLU A 13 -4.16 -25.07 12.30
N LYS A 14 -4.03 -24.82 11.00
CA LYS A 14 -3.22 -25.60 10.06
C LYS A 14 -2.56 -24.66 9.08
N SER A 15 -1.22 -24.69 9.00
CA SER A 15 -0.47 -24.00 7.95
C SER A 15 -0.77 -24.68 6.60
N ILE A 16 -1.14 -23.90 5.60
CA ILE A 16 -1.48 -24.36 4.25
C ILE A 16 -0.37 -23.99 3.26
N TYR A 17 0.19 -22.78 3.37
CA TYR A 17 1.23 -22.25 2.48
C TYR A 17 2.10 -21.26 3.22
N ASP A 18 3.40 -21.27 2.91
CA ASP A 18 4.37 -20.33 3.48
C ASP A 18 5.46 -20.03 2.45
N ASN A 19 5.79 -18.74 2.28
CA ASN A 19 6.90 -18.26 1.48
C ASN A 19 7.51 -16.99 2.11
N PRO A 20 8.54 -16.34 1.52
CA PRO A 20 9.15 -15.15 2.10
C PRO A 20 8.20 -13.96 2.31
N TRP A 21 7.09 -13.85 1.56
CA TRP A 21 6.19 -12.69 1.56
C TRP A 21 4.90 -12.91 2.34
N ILE A 22 4.31 -14.11 2.24
CA ILE A 22 3.02 -14.42 2.86
C ILE A 22 3.01 -15.81 3.51
N SER A 23 2.09 -16.00 4.46
CA SER A 23 1.65 -17.32 4.87
C SER A 23 0.13 -17.42 4.85
N LEU A 24 -0.38 -18.61 4.51
CA LEU A 24 -1.82 -18.92 4.57
C LEU A 24 -2.05 -19.95 5.67
N THR A 25 -2.93 -19.60 6.62
CA THR A 25 -3.36 -20.50 7.70
C THR A 25 -4.85 -20.71 7.64
N GLU A 26 -5.29 -21.98 7.73
CA GLU A 26 -6.69 -22.34 7.92
C GLU A 26 -6.96 -22.56 9.41
N TYR A 27 -8.01 -21.92 9.93
CA TYR A 27 -8.48 -22.03 11.31
C TYR A 27 -9.81 -22.76 11.36
N GLN A 28 -9.95 -23.72 12.28
CA GLN A 28 -11.25 -24.20 12.71
C GLN A 28 -11.76 -23.23 13.78
N VAL A 29 -12.94 -22.70 13.60
CA VAL A 29 -13.45 -21.62 14.45
C VAL A 29 -14.88 -21.86 14.92
N ILE A 30 -15.23 -21.20 16.03
CA ILE A 30 -16.63 -20.88 16.37
C ILE A 30 -16.85 -19.41 15.96
N ASN A 31 -17.81 -19.17 15.08
CA ASN A 31 -18.17 -17.83 14.62
C ASN A 31 -18.98 -17.08 15.70
N PRO A 32 -19.20 -15.75 15.55
CA PRO A 32 -19.96 -14.95 16.51
C PRO A 32 -21.38 -15.44 16.80
N GLY A 33 -22.02 -16.13 15.87
CA GLY A 33 -23.34 -16.75 16.03
C GLY A 33 -23.34 -18.11 16.75
N GLY A 34 -22.15 -18.60 17.19
CA GLY A 34 -21.97 -19.88 17.89
C GLY A 34 -21.80 -21.08 16.96
N GLY A 35 -21.89 -20.94 15.65
CA GLY A 35 -21.70 -21.99 14.66
C GLY A 35 -20.23 -22.35 14.44
N LYS A 36 -19.95 -23.63 14.14
CA LYS A 36 -18.62 -24.08 13.69
C LYS A 36 -18.40 -23.70 12.23
N GLY A 37 -17.15 -23.36 11.88
CA GLY A 37 -16.76 -23.02 10.52
C GLY A 37 -15.23 -23.06 10.35
N ILE A 38 -14.80 -22.75 9.14
CA ILE A 38 -13.39 -22.54 8.81
C ILE A 38 -13.15 -21.06 8.49
N TYR A 39 -11.93 -20.59 8.76
CA TYR A 39 -11.47 -19.24 8.39
C TYR A 39 -10.06 -19.34 7.80
N GLY A 40 -9.90 -18.94 6.53
CA GLY A 40 -8.58 -18.81 5.91
C GLY A 40 -8.05 -17.40 6.14
N LYS A 41 -6.84 -17.28 6.69
CA LYS A 41 -6.16 -15.99 6.86
C LYS A 41 -4.85 -15.98 6.11
N VAL A 42 -4.68 -14.97 5.26
CA VAL A 42 -3.38 -14.61 4.67
C VAL A 42 -2.69 -13.64 5.61
N HIS A 43 -1.48 -14.01 6.06
CA HIS A 43 -0.60 -13.13 6.83
C HIS A 43 0.46 -12.56 5.90
N PHE A 44 0.57 -11.24 5.82
CA PHE A 44 1.64 -10.54 5.11
C PHE A 44 2.83 -10.31 6.03
N LYS A 45 4.02 -10.72 5.58
CA LYS A 45 5.27 -10.62 6.34
C LYS A 45 5.92 -9.24 6.27
N ASN A 46 5.35 -8.34 5.46
CA ASN A 46 5.75 -6.95 5.28
C ASN A 46 4.54 -6.02 5.39
N LEU A 47 4.81 -4.73 5.62
CA LEU A 47 3.85 -3.65 5.42
C LEU A 47 3.74 -3.34 3.92
N ALA A 48 2.59 -2.85 3.47
CA ALA A 48 2.48 -2.16 2.19
C ALA A 48 2.77 -0.66 2.42
N ILE A 49 3.72 -0.10 1.70
CA ILE A 49 4.13 1.31 1.85
C ILE A 49 3.84 2.03 0.53
N GLY A 50 3.03 3.08 0.56
CA GLY A 50 2.76 3.94 -0.59
C GLY A 50 3.25 5.37 -0.36
N ILE A 51 3.73 6.03 -1.42
CA ILE A 51 4.26 7.37 -1.33
C ILE A 51 3.60 8.27 -2.39
N ILE A 52 2.77 9.22 -1.95
CA ILE A 52 2.31 10.28 -2.84
C ILE A 52 3.31 11.44 -2.80
N VAL A 53 3.87 11.76 -3.96
CA VAL A 53 4.91 12.78 -4.14
C VAL A 53 4.29 14.04 -4.71
N LEU A 54 4.61 15.20 -4.15
CA LEU A 54 4.15 16.48 -4.67
C LEU A 54 5.30 17.50 -4.74
N ASP A 55 5.54 18.07 -5.94
CA ASP A 55 6.43 19.22 -6.07
C ASP A 55 5.73 20.56 -5.73
N GLU A 56 6.47 21.66 -5.81
CA GLU A 56 5.96 23.01 -5.53
C GLU A 56 4.85 23.45 -6.49
N GLN A 57 4.79 22.87 -7.70
CA GLN A 57 3.77 23.14 -8.69
C GLN A 57 2.60 22.15 -8.61
N ASN A 58 2.57 21.29 -7.56
CA ASN A 58 1.59 20.22 -7.39
C ASN A 58 1.59 19.21 -8.53
N ASN A 59 2.75 18.93 -9.15
CA ASN A 59 2.87 17.72 -9.95
C ASN A 59 3.15 16.52 -9.05
N THR A 60 2.77 15.35 -9.53
CA THR A 60 3.02 14.05 -8.90
C THR A 60 3.76 13.12 -9.86
N TRP A 61 4.26 12.01 -9.35
CA TRP A 61 4.91 10.96 -10.13
C TRP A 61 4.13 9.67 -9.96
N LEU A 62 3.88 9.01 -11.07
CA LEU A 62 3.31 7.67 -11.12
C LEU A 62 4.36 6.70 -11.65
N VAL A 63 4.29 5.49 -11.14
CA VAL A 63 5.04 4.33 -11.59
C VAL A 63 4.09 3.44 -12.38
N GLY A 64 4.46 3.08 -13.61
CA GLY A 64 3.70 2.17 -14.44
C GLY A 64 4.40 0.82 -14.51
N GLN A 65 3.66 -0.26 -14.25
CA GLN A 65 4.17 -1.62 -14.32
C GLN A 65 3.08 -2.64 -14.66
N TYR A 66 3.50 -3.81 -15.10
CA TYR A 66 2.60 -4.94 -15.30
C TYR A 66 2.49 -5.76 -14.00
N ARG A 67 1.33 -5.75 -13.37
CA ARG A 67 1.08 -6.52 -12.14
C ARG A 67 0.65 -7.94 -12.48
N TYR A 68 1.38 -8.94 -11.97
CA TYR A 68 1.12 -10.36 -12.24
C TYR A 68 -0.26 -10.81 -11.74
N ALA A 69 -0.68 -10.41 -10.54
CA ALA A 69 -1.91 -10.89 -9.93
C ALA A 69 -3.19 -10.44 -10.66
N PRO A 70 -3.37 -9.14 -11.00
CA PRO A 70 -4.51 -8.67 -11.78
C PRO A 70 -4.34 -8.88 -13.30
N ASP A 71 -3.16 -9.32 -13.77
CA ASP A 71 -2.82 -9.63 -15.16
C ASP A 71 -3.01 -8.44 -16.13
N HIS A 72 -2.60 -7.24 -15.71
CA HIS A 72 -2.63 -6.05 -16.58
C HIS A 72 -1.60 -4.99 -16.15
N PHE A 73 -1.35 -4.03 -17.06
CA PHE A 73 -0.53 -2.86 -16.77
C PHE A 73 -1.32 -1.85 -15.94
N THR A 74 -0.71 -1.31 -14.88
CA THR A 74 -1.32 -0.31 -14.00
C THR A 74 -0.42 0.91 -13.85
N TRP A 75 -1.04 2.06 -13.54
CA TRP A 75 -0.37 3.25 -13.03
C TRP A 75 -0.65 3.35 -11.54
N GLU A 76 0.40 3.58 -10.74
CA GLU A 76 0.34 3.58 -9.29
C GLU A 76 1.20 4.71 -8.73
N ILE A 77 1.00 5.10 -7.47
CA ILE A 77 2.01 5.88 -6.75
C ILE A 77 3.24 5.00 -6.52
N PRO A 78 4.45 5.55 -6.29
CA PRO A 78 5.58 4.76 -5.81
C PRO A 78 5.18 3.96 -4.57
N GLU A 79 5.43 2.64 -4.58
CA GLU A 79 5.00 1.76 -3.50
C GLU A 79 5.81 0.46 -3.42
N GLY A 80 5.97 -0.07 -2.22
CA GLY A 80 6.66 -1.34 -2.05
C GLY A 80 6.53 -1.93 -0.65
N GLY A 81 7.37 -2.92 -0.35
CA GLY A 81 7.34 -3.66 0.89
C GLY A 81 8.16 -3.01 2.03
N GLY A 82 7.56 -2.83 3.20
CA GLY A 82 8.25 -2.39 4.41
C GLY A 82 8.38 -3.50 5.45
N SER A 83 9.60 -3.74 5.97
CA SER A 83 9.79 -4.69 7.05
C SER A 83 8.97 -4.30 8.30
N LEU A 84 8.31 -5.29 8.93
CA LEU A 84 7.59 -5.11 10.19
C LEU A 84 8.48 -4.67 11.38
N HIS A 85 9.81 -4.80 11.24
CA HIS A 85 10.77 -4.53 12.31
C HIS A 85 11.58 -3.24 12.09
N VAL A 86 11.26 -2.48 11.05
CA VAL A 86 11.93 -1.22 10.68
C VAL A 86 10.90 -0.10 10.69
N ASP A 87 11.33 1.11 11.05
CA ASP A 87 10.45 2.29 10.92
C ASP A 87 9.92 2.38 9.48
N PRO A 88 8.59 2.39 9.28
CA PRO A 88 7.98 2.44 7.95
C PRO A 88 8.47 3.59 7.08
N LEU A 89 8.84 4.73 7.69
CA LEU A 89 9.41 5.87 6.97
C LEU A 89 10.75 5.56 6.29
N ILE A 90 11.56 4.66 6.89
CA ILE A 90 12.83 4.22 6.27
C ILE A 90 12.52 3.45 4.99
N SER A 91 11.54 2.55 5.02
CA SER A 91 11.09 1.81 3.84
C SER A 91 10.51 2.76 2.78
N ALA A 92 9.68 3.73 3.17
CA ALA A 92 9.12 4.72 2.25
C ALA A 92 10.22 5.52 1.51
N LYS A 93 11.27 5.93 2.22
CA LYS A 93 12.41 6.65 1.62
C LYS A 93 13.20 5.78 0.65
N ARG A 94 13.37 4.51 0.97
CA ARG A 94 14.07 3.54 0.13
C ARG A 94 13.29 3.30 -1.16
N GLU A 95 12.00 2.95 -1.06
CA GLU A 95 11.14 2.69 -2.22
C GLU A 95 11.06 3.88 -3.17
N LEU A 96 10.85 5.09 -2.63
CA LEU A 96 10.82 6.30 -3.46
C LEU A 96 12.12 6.51 -4.24
N LEU A 97 13.26 6.30 -3.59
CA LEU A 97 14.56 6.45 -4.25
C LEU A 97 14.79 5.35 -5.30
N GLU A 98 14.52 4.09 -4.98
CA GLU A 98 14.75 2.94 -5.85
C GLU A 98 13.90 3.03 -7.11
N GLU A 99 12.61 3.26 -6.99
CA GLU A 99 11.70 3.29 -8.12
C GLU A 99 11.80 4.55 -8.97
N THR A 100 12.09 5.71 -8.37
CA THR A 100 11.95 7.00 -9.06
C THR A 100 13.23 7.85 -9.12
N GLY A 101 14.24 7.53 -8.31
CA GLY A 101 15.40 8.40 -8.10
C GLY A 101 15.08 9.66 -7.29
N ILE A 102 13.88 9.79 -6.73
CA ILE A 102 13.44 10.95 -5.95
C ILE A 102 13.78 10.76 -4.48
N THR A 103 14.27 11.82 -3.85
CA THR A 103 14.31 11.95 -2.39
C THR A 103 13.51 13.16 -1.96
N ALA A 104 13.07 13.19 -0.70
CA ALA A 104 12.28 14.28 -0.15
C ALA A 104 12.79 14.69 1.23
N ALA A 105 12.71 15.98 1.56
CA ALA A 105 13.06 16.49 2.88
C ALA A 105 11.88 16.44 3.86
N ASN A 106 10.65 16.61 3.39
CA ASN A 106 9.45 16.65 4.21
C ASN A 106 8.55 15.43 3.97
N TRP A 107 8.20 14.74 5.06
CA TRP A 107 7.41 13.51 5.08
C TRP A 107 6.27 13.62 6.08
N THR A 108 5.08 13.24 5.66
CA THR A 108 3.90 13.18 6.51
C THR A 108 3.17 11.88 6.29
N GLU A 109 2.97 11.07 7.33
CA GLU A 109 2.05 9.94 7.26
C GLU A 109 0.63 10.49 7.14
N ILE A 110 -0.07 10.12 6.07
CA ILE A 110 -1.42 10.64 5.80
C ILE A 110 -2.52 9.59 5.97
N GLN A 111 -2.17 8.29 5.89
CA GLN A 111 -3.16 7.22 6.02
C GLN A 111 -2.53 5.93 6.51
N ARG A 112 -3.28 5.19 7.36
CA ARG A 112 -3.12 3.76 7.63
C ARG A 112 -4.42 3.05 7.31
N MET A 113 -4.33 1.87 6.69
CA MET A 113 -5.52 1.10 6.33
C MET A 113 -5.17 -0.38 6.15
N HIS A 114 -6.14 -1.25 6.40
CA HIS A 114 -6.03 -2.65 5.99
C HIS A 114 -6.59 -2.80 4.58
N LEU A 115 -5.85 -3.49 3.70
CA LEU A 115 -6.23 -3.61 2.29
C LEU A 115 -7.37 -4.61 2.08
N SER A 116 -7.36 -5.73 2.79
CA SER A 116 -8.40 -6.75 2.67
C SER A 116 -8.68 -7.41 4.03
N ASN A 117 -9.25 -6.65 4.97
CA ASN A 117 -9.44 -7.04 6.37
C ASN A 117 -10.36 -8.24 6.63
N SER A 118 -11.02 -8.77 5.59
CA SER A 118 -11.85 -9.98 5.69
C SER A 118 -11.06 -11.26 5.45
N VAL A 119 -9.87 -11.17 4.84
CA VAL A 119 -9.07 -12.35 4.46
C VAL A 119 -7.60 -12.21 4.80
N SER A 120 -7.10 -10.99 4.96
CA SER A 120 -5.68 -10.72 5.26
C SER A 120 -5.50 -9.77 6.44
N ASP A 121 -4.30 -9.74 6.98
CA ASP A 121 -3.87 -8.77 7.98
C ASP A 121 -2.91 -7.72 7.40
N GLU A 122 -2.88 -7.57 6.07
CA GLU A 122 -2.04 -6.60 5.39
C GLU A 122 -2.36 -5.18 5.81
N LEU A 123 -1.36 -4.51 6.38
CA LEU A 123 -1.43 -3.12 6.81
C LEU A 123 -0.68 -2.24 5.81
N ALA A 124 -1.39 -1.28 5.24
CA ALA A 124 -0.83 -0.25 4.38
C ALA A 124 -0.59 1.06 5.13
N ILE A 125 0.51 1.73 4.82
CA ILE A 125 0.86 3.06 5.33
C ILE A 125 1.19 3.95 4.14
N ILE A 126 0.54 5.11 4.07
CA ILE A 126 0.73 6.07 2.97
C ILE A 126 1.40 7.33 3.52
N TYR A 127 2.48 7.72 2.86
CA TYR A 127 3.20 8.97 3.12
C TYR A 127 3.01 9.99 2.01
N LEU A 128 2.91 11.25 2.40
CA LEU A 128 3.10 12.39 1.52
C LEU A 128 4.55 12.85 1.61
N ALA A 129 5.21 12.96 0.44
CA ALA A 129 6.59 13.44 0.31
C ALA A 129 6.63 14.78 -0.43
N ARG A 130 7.37 15.76 0.13
CA ARG A 130 7.56 17.12 -0.42
C ARG A 130 9.00 17.56 -0.27
N ASP A 131 9.35 18.69 -0.88
CA ASP A 131 10.71 19.27 -0.93
C ASP A 131 11.68 18.28 -1.56
N LEU A 132 11.46 18.07 -2.85
CA LEU A 132 12.05 16.99 -3.62
C LEU A 132 13.46 17.32 -4.11
N SER A 133 14.31 16.27 -4.14
CA SER A 133 15.58 16.27 -4.88
C SER A 133 15.59 15.06 -5.81
N PHE A 134 16.30 15.17 -6.92
CA PHE A 134 16.28 14.20 -8.01
C PHE A 134 17.65 13.59 -8.22
N GLY A 135 17.69 12.27 -8.36
CA GLY A 135 18.88 11.46 -8.65
C GLY A 135 18.57 10.37 -9.67
N GLU A 136 19.36 9.32 -9.68
CA GLU A 136 19.15 8.16 -10.55
C GLU A 136 18.29 7.12 -9.83
N ALA A 137 17.30 6.56 -10.54
CA ALA A 137 16.52 5.43 -10.06
C ALA A 137 17.38 4.14 -10.14
N ASN A 138 17.12 3.21 -9.23
CA ASN A 138 17.77 1.91 -9.22
C ASN A 138 16.74 0.83 -8.79
N PRO A 139 15.72 0.56 -9.65
CA PRO A 139 14.69 -0.41 -9.35
C PRO A 139 15.27 -1.82 -9.19
N GLU A 140 14.54 -2.71 -8.53
CA GLU A 140 14.93 -4.11 -8.39
C GLU A 140 14.95 -4.82 -9.76
N GLU A 141 15.76 -5.88 -9.89
CA GLU A 141 15.88 -6.65 -11.15
C GLU A 141 14.54 -7.22 -11.65
N SER A 142 13.62 -7.50 -10.74
CA SER A 142 12.28 -7.99 -11.05
C SER A 142 11.31 -6.92 -11.54
N GLU A 143 11.69 -5.65 -11.52
CA GLU A 143 10.83 -4.51 -11.80
C GLU A 143 11.18 -3.86 -13.15
N GLN A 144 10.20 -3.83 -14.04
CA GLN A 144 10.29 -3.06 -15.28
C GLN A 144 9.35 -1.86 -15.17
N LEU A 145 9.89 -0.75 -14.65
CA LEU A 145 9.11 0.43 -14.28
C LEU A 145 9.14 1.49 -15.40
N THR A 146 8.03 2.20 -15.53
CA THR A 146 7.90 3.39 -16.36
C THR A 146 7.48 4.57 -15.49
N LEU A 147 8.23 5.67 -15.52
CA LEU A 147 7.89 6.86 -14.73
C LEU A 147 7.08 7.85 -15.57
N ARG A 148 6.08 8.45 -14.93
CA ARG A 148 5.28 9.53 -15.51
C ARG A 148 5.10 10.66 -14.50
N LYS A 149 5.64 11.86 -14.83
CA LYS A 149 5.33 13.09 -14.11
C LYS A 149 4.13 13.77 -14.75
N LEU A 150 3.14 14.17 -13.92
CA LEU A 150 1.93 14.86 -14.39
C LEU A 150 1.35 15.74 -13.28
N PRO A 151 0.48 16.72 -13.60
CA PRO A 151 -0.25 17.47 -12.58
C PRO A 151 -1.09 16.56 -11.69
N PHE A 152 -1.14 16.86 -10.39
CA PHE A 152 -1.97 16.10 -9.44
C PHE A 152 -3.42 15.97 -9.90
N THR A 153 -4.00 17.04 -10.46
CA THR A 153 -5.39 17.05 -10.95
C THR A 153 -5.60 16.06 -12.10
N GLU A 154 -4.61 15.88 -12.97
CA GLU A 154 -4.67 14.88 -14.04
C GLU A 154 -4.63 13.47 -13.47
N ALA A 155 -3.67 13.17 -12.57
CA ALA A 155 -3.59 11.88 -11.91
C ALA A 155 -4.85 11.58 -11.08
N PHE A 156 -5.40 12.57 -10.38
CA PHE A 156 -6.65 12.44 -9.65
C PHE A 156 -7.82 12.08 -10.57
N ASN A 157 -7.89 12.65 -11.76
CA ASN A 157 -8.92 12.30 -12.74
C ASN A 157 -8.78 10.85 -13.23
N LEU A 158 -7.55 10.31 -13.37
CA LEU A 158 -7.35 8.90 -13.68
C LEU A 158 -7.93 7.98 -12.57
N VAL A 159 -7.81 8.39 -11.31
CA VAL A 159 -8.45 7.69 -10.19
C VAL A 159 -9.99 7.77 -10.29
N ILE A 160 -10.54 8.97 -10.50
CA ILE A 160 -11.99 9.18 -10.56
C ILE A 160 -12.63 8.43 -11.73
N ASN A 161 -11.92 8.32 -12.85
CA ASN A 161 -12.38 7.60 -14.05
C ASN A 161 -12.18 6.07 -13.95
N GLY A 162 -11.52 5.57 -12.88
CA GLY A 162 -11.24 4.14 -12.71
C GLY A 162 -10.10 3.61 -13.60
N GLU A 163 -9.25 4.48 -14.10
CA GLU A 163 -8.04 4.11 -14.84
C GLU A 163 -6.90 3.72 -13.91
N ILE A 164 -6.85 4.32 -12.71
CA ILE A 164 -6.01 3.89 -11.59
C ILE A 164 -6.91 3.15 -10.60
N THR A 165 -6.63 1.87 -10.38
CA THR A 165 -7.43 0.98 -9.53
C THR A 165 -6.67 0.42 -8.34
N ASP A 166 -5.35 0.67 -8.26
CA ASP A 166 -4.58 0.32 -7.09
C ASP A 166 -5.09 1.02 -5.83
N SER A 167 -5.23 0.25 -4.75
CA SER A 167 -5.89 0.70 -3.53
C SER A 167 -5.12 1.78 -2.76
N LEU A 168 -3.76 1.70 -2.72
CA LEU A 168 -2.93 2.71 -2.06
C LEU A 168 -2.98 4.01 -2.84
N SER A 169 -2.88 3.94 -4.16
CA SER A 169 -2.98 5.10 -5.07
C SER A 169 -4.33 5.78 -4.92
N VAL A 170 -5.43 5.02 -5.01
CA VAL A 170 -6.79 5.56 -4.84
C VAL A 170 -6.94 6.25 -3.48
N ALA A 171 -6.53 5.59 -2.40
CA ALA A 171 -6.61 6.16 -1.05
C ALA A 171 -5.74 7.42 -0.90
N ALA A 172 -4.52 7.43 -1.45
CA ALA A 172 -3.60 8.57 -1.40
C ALA A 172 -4.18 9.80 -2.09
N PHE A 173 -4.64 9.65 -3.33
CA PHE A 173 -5.21 10.76 -4.10
C PHE A 173 -6.47 11.33 -3.45
N LEU A 174 -7.40 10.47 -3.03
CA LEU A 174 -8.60 10.88 -2.31
C LEU A 174 -8.26 11.59 -0.99
N LYS A 175 -7.29 11.07 -0.24
CA LYS A 175 -6.86 11.65 1.04
C LYS A 175 -6.27 13.05 0.87
N VAL A 176 -5.37 13.22 -0.10
CA VAL A 176 -4.77 14.53 -0.42
C VAL A 176 -5.85 15.54 -0.80
N LYS A 177 -6.84 15.13 -1.61
CA LYS A 177 -7.94 16.00 -2.02
C LYS A 177 -8.86 16.38 -0.87
N VAL A 178 -9.24 15.41 -0.01
CA VAL A 178 -10.09 15.66 1.18
C VAL A 178 -9.40 16.56 2.21
N LEU A 179 -8.09 16.42 2.38
CA LEU A 179 -7.30 17.28 3.26
C LEU A 179 -7.02 18.68 2.68
N ASN A 180 -7.47 18.99 1.46
CA ASN A 180 -7.21 20.23 0.74
C ASN A 180 -5.71 20.57 0.64
N ILE A 181 -4.85 19.56 0.52
CA ILE A 181 -3.39 19.74 0.35
C ILE A 181 -3.09 20.30 -1.05
N VAL A 182 -3.87 19.87 -2.04
CA VAL A 182 -3.89 20.43 -3.40
C VAL A 182 -5.30 20.94 -3.66
N PRO A 183 -5.45 22.21 -4.09
CA PRO A 183 -6.75 22.84 -4.34
C PRO A 183 -7.58 22.16 -5.45
#